data_5237f7ec60986e241e3216ba7c1fda80
#
_entry.id   5237f7ec60986e241e3216ba7c1fda80
#
_cell.length_a   1.000
_cell.length_b   1.000
_cell.length_c   1.000
_cell.angle_alpha   90.00
_cell.angle_beta   90.00
_cell.angle_gamma   90.00
#
_symmetry.space_group_name_H-M   'P 1'
#
loop_
_entity.id
_entity.type
_entity.pdbx_description
1 polymer ?
#
loop_
_entity_poly.entity_id
_entity_poly.type
_entity_poly.pdbx_seq_one_letter_code
_entity_poly.pdbx_strand_id
1 'polypeptide(L)'
;MNFETEAKLQSMVINYIRLQYPNVRYCASLGGQYQQYKKQQKKSKSTGYVAGFPDLQITEPKGEFHGLFIELKLNKKCYASKVQKQWLNDLNARGYKAEV
;
A
#
# COMPACT_ATOMS: atom_id res chain seq x y z
N MET A 1 5.13 -5.54 -20.38
CA MET A 1 5.36 -4.14 -20.01
C MET A 1 6.31 -4.08 -18.83
N ASN A 2 7.38 -3.33 -18.95
CA ASN A 2 8.36 -3.20 -17.88
C ASN A 2 8.11 -1.92 -17.09
N PHE A 3 7.93 -2.09 -15.78
CA PHE A 3 7.87 -0.96 -14.87
C PHE A 3 9.27 -0.70 -14.34
N GLU A 4 9.76 0.52 -14.49
CA GLU A 4 11.08 0.90 -14.02
C GLU A 4 11.10 1.13 -12.50
N THR A 5 9.94 1.52 -11.93
CA THR A 5 9.85 1.84 -10.51
C THR A 5 8.52 1.38 -9.94
N GLU A 6 8.49 1.20 -8.63
CA GLU A 6 7.23 0.92 -7.93
C GLU A 6 6.24 2.08 -8.05
N ALA A 7 6.76 3.32 -8.14
CA ALA A 7 5.90 4.50 -8.32
C ALA A 7 5.12 4.44 -9.63
N LYS A 8 5.77 4.01 -10.72
CA LYS A 8 5.08 3.85 -12.00
C LYS A 8 4.05 2.74 -11.94
N LEU A 9 4.37 1.63 -11.32
CA LEU A 9 3.43 0.53 -11.11
C LEU A 9 2.23 1.02 -10.31
N GLN A 10 2.47 1.74 -9.23
CA GLN A 10 1.40 2.27 -8.39
C GLN A 10 0.49 3.22 -9.18
N SER A 11 1.06 4.10 -9.98
CA SER A 11 0.28 5.03 -10.82
C SER A 11 -0.63 4.28 -11.79
N MET A 12 -0.16 3.18 -12.37
CA MET A 12 -0.96 2.37 -13.27
C MET A 12 -2.09 1.66 -12.55
N VAL A 13 -1.83 1.14 -11.35
CA VAL A 13 -2.87 0.53 -10.53
C VAL A 13 -3.95 1.56 -10.17
N ILE A 14 -3.56 2.77 -9.78
CA ILE A 14 -4.48 3.84 -9.46
C ILE A 14 -5.34 4.20 -10.67
N ASN A 15 -4.74 4.33 -11.85
CA ASN A 15 -5.48 4.62 -13.07
C ASN A 15 -6.49 3.52 -13.39
N TYR A 16 -6.10 2.27 -13.21
CA TYR A 16 -7.00 1.13 -13.40
C TYR A 16 -8.22 1.23 -12.47
N ILE A 17 -7.98 1.52 -11.19
CA ILE A 17 -9.06 1.64 -10.20
C ILE A 17 -10.01 2.79 -10.58
N ARG A 18 -9.47 3.94 -10.98
CA ARG A 18 -10.29 5.09 -11.38
C ARG A 18 -11.20 4.77 -12.54
N LEU A 19 -10.68 4.04 -13.54
CA LEU A 19 -11.44 3.73 -14.75
C LEU A 19 -12.44 2.61 -14.54
N GLN A 20 -12.06 1.57 -13.80
CA GLN A 20 -12.90 0.38 -13.65
C GLN A 20 -13.85 0.47 -12.45
N TYR A 21 -13.48 1.21 -11.43
CA TYR A 21 -14.25 1.28 -10.17
C TYR A 21 -14.36 2.74 -9.70
N PRO A 22 -15.08 3.60 -10.47
CA PRO A 22 -15.09 5.05 -10.19
C PRO A 22 -15.71 5.43 -8.84
N ASN A 23 -16.50 4.54 -8.24
CA ASN A 23 -17.15 4.83 -6.96
C ASN A 23 -16.36 4.32 -5.75
N VAL A 24 -15.25 3.62 -5.98
CA VAL A 24 -14.43 3.07 -4.89
C VAL A 24 -13.47 4.13 -4.38
N ARG A 25 -13.38 4.26 -3.07
CA ARG A 25 -12.44 5.17 -2.43
C ARG A 25 -11.15 4.45 -2.10
N TYR A 26 -10.04 5.13 -2.32
CA TYR A 26 -8.72 4.58 -2.06
C TYR A 26 -7.79 5.70 -1.62
N CYS A 27 -6.68 5.31 -0.98
CA CYS A 27 -5.62 6.23 -0.64
C CYS A 27 -4.28 5.49 -0.69
N ALA A 28 -3.29 6.13 -1.28
CA ALA A 28 -1.94 5.58 -1.32
C ALA A 28 -1.19 6.02 -0.06
N SER A 29 -0.39 5.11 0.49
CA SER A 29 0.57 5.45 1.53
C SER A 29 1.74 6.18 0.88
N LEU A 30 2.17 7.27 1.46
CA LEU A 30 3.29 8.06 0.92
C LEU A 30 4.64 7.68 1.53
N GLY A 31 4.65 6.73 2.45
CA GLY A 31 5.83 6.43 3.24
C GLY A 31 7.07 6.09 2.45
N GLY A 32 6.97 5.13 1.52
CA GLY A 32 8.12 4.66 0.75
C GLY A 32 8.70 5.69 -0.19
N GLN A 33 7.85 6.53 -0.79
CA GLN A 33 8.27 7.52 -1.79
C GLN A 33 8.76 8.83 -1.17
N TYR A 34 8.24 9.18 -0.02
CA TYR A 34 8.49 10.48 0.60
C TYR A 34 9.42 10.42 1.80
N GLN A 35 10.01 9.25 2.07
CA GLN A 35 10.92 9.07 3.20
C GLN A 35 12.40 9.09 2.80
N GLN A 36 12.71 9.78 1.70
CA GLN A 36 14.08 9.87 1.21
C GLN A 36 14.96 10.79 2.07
N TYR A 37 14.35 11.75 2.76
CA TYR A 37 15.07 12.74 3.54
C TYR A 37 14.77 12.58 5.04
N LYS A 38 15.80 12.73 5.86
CA LYS A 38 15.68 12.57 7.32
C LYS A 38 14.60 13.46 7.94
N LYS A 39 14.43 14.69 7.43
CA LYS A 39 13.40 15.61 7.93
C LYS A 39 12.00 15.07 7.70
N GLN A 40 11.76 14.50 6.51
CA GLN A 40 10.47 13.90 6.17
C GLN A 40 10.21 12.67 7.02
N GLN A 41 11.23 11.84 7.25
CA GLN A 41 11.11 10.66 8.08
C GLN A 41 10.72 11.01 9.51
N LYS A 42 11.38 12.01 10.10
CA LYS A 42 11.05 12.44 11.46
C LYS A 42 9.63 13.00 11.55
N LYS A 43 9.25 13.87 10.61
CA LYS A 43 7.91 14.45 10.57
C LYS A 43 6.84 13.38 10.42
N SER A 44 7.04 12.44 9.52
CA SER A 44 6.11 11.36 9.28
C SER A 44 5.93 10.49 10.51
N LYS A 45 7.02 10.12 11.19
CA LYS A 45 6.96 9.31 12.40
C LYS A 45 6.25 10.04 13.55
N SER A 46 6.53 11.33 13.73
CA SER A 46 5.91 12.10 14.81
C SER A 46 4.42 12.31 14.57
N THR A 47 3.96 12.24 13.34
CA THR A 47 2.55 12.42 12.98
C THR A 47 1.81 11.10 12.77
N GLY A 48 2.44 9.96 13.09
CA GLY A 48 1.76 8.68 13.12
C GLY A 48 2.09 7.71 11.99
N TYR A 49 3.03 8.07 11.10
CA TYR A 49 3.47 7.10 10.09
C TYR A 49 4.24 5.97 10.75
N VAL A 50 3.93 4.75 10.35
CA VAL A 50 4.59 3.53 10.85
C VAL A 50 5.19 2.78 9.67
N ALA A 51 6.47 2.40 9.80
CA ALA A 51 7.17 1.68 8.75
C ALA A 51 6.47 0.35 8.42
N GLY A 52 6.46 0.00 7.13
CA GLY A 52 5.89 -1.26 6.66
C GLY A 52 4.41 -1.22 6.32
N PHE A 53 3.73 -0.09 6.54
CA PHE A 53 2.33 0.05 6.15
C PHE A 53 2.18 -0.16 4.64
N PRO A 54 1.14 -0.90 4.18
CA PRO A 54 0.97 -1.20 2.75
C PRO A 54 0.86 0.04 1.87
N ASP A 55 1.26 -0.10 0.60
CA ASP A 55 1.32 1.01 -0.35
C ASP A 55 -0.04 1.59 -0.69
N LEU A 56 -1.08 0.78 -0.72
CA LEU A 56 -2.40 1.20 -1.20
C LEU A 56 -3.48 0.65 -0.27
N GLN A 57 -4.40 1.53 0.11
CA GLN A 57 -5.56 1.18 0.91
C GLN A 57 -6.83 1.44 0.11
N ILE A 58 -7.66 0.43 -0.05
CA ILE A 58 -8.98 0.53 -0.67
C ILE A 58 -10.01 0.32 0.43
N THR A 59 -10.83 1.33 0.67
CA THR A 59 -11.73 1.35 1.82
C THR A 59 -13.10 0.70 1.55
N GLU A 60 -13.28 0.11 0.39
CA GLU A 60 -14.53 -0.54 0.02
C GLU A 60 -14.66 -1.90 0.70
N PRO A 61 -15.66 -2.11 1.55
CA PRO A 61 -15.91 -3.44 2.11
C PRO A 61 -16.49 -4.35 1.03
N LYS A 62 -16.10 -5.61 1.05
CA LYS A 62 -16.62 -6.60 0.12
C LYS A 62 -16.63 -7.98 0.75
N GLY A 63 -17.77 -8.67 0.66
CA GLY A 63 -17.93 -9.96 1.29
C GLY A 63 -17.75 -9.83 2.80
N GLU A 64 -16.88 -10.65 3.35
CA GLU A 64 -16.57 -10.62 4.79
C GLU A 64 -15.44 -9.66 5.15
N PHE A 65 -14.84 -8.97 4.15
CA PHE A 65 -13.69 -8.10 4.38
C PHE A 65 -14.13 -6.65 4.57
N HIS A 66 -13.46 -5.96 5.50
CA HIS A 66 -13.70 -4.55 5.76
C HIS A 66 -13.11 -3.62 4.72
N GLY A 67 -12.06 -4.06 4.02
CA GLY A 67 -11.37 -3.31 2.99
C GLY A 67 -10.18 -4.10 2.49
N LEU A 68 -9.43 -3.53 1.56
CA LEU A 68 -8.30 -4.16 0.90
C LEU A 68 -7.04 -3.32 1.06
N PHE A 69 -5.95 -3.98 1.43
CA PHE A 69 -4.62 -3.36 1.48
C PHE A 69 -3.71 -4.10 0.52
N ILE A 70 -2.95 -3.36 -0.27
CA ILE A 70 -2.05 -3.93 -1.26
C ILE A 70 -0.64 -3.39 -1.06
N GLU A 71 0.33 -4.31 -0.95
CA GLU A 71 1.74 -3.99 -0.97
C GLU A 71 2.26 -4.27 -2.38
N LEU A 72 2.76 -3.24 -3.07
CA LEU A 72 3.21 -3.37 -4.46
C LEU A 72 4.69 -3.76 -4.52
N LYS A 73 5.00 -4.73 -5.37
CA LYS A 73 6.36 -5.14 -5.68
C LYS A 73 6.54 -5.22 -7.19
N LEU A 74 7.71 -4.81 -7.68
CA LEU A 74 7.98 -4.74 -9.12
C LEU A 74 7.96 -6.10 -9.80
N ASN A 75 8.47 -7.13 -9.12
CA ASN A 75 8.58 -8.46 -9.71
C ASN A 75 8.71 -9.50 -8.61
N LYS A 76 8.78 -10.79 -9.01
CA LYS A 76 8.86 -11.92 -8.09
C LYS A 76 10.13 -11.95 -7.25
N LYS A 77 11.16 -11.20 -7.62
CA LYS A 77 12.41 -11.13 -6.86
C LYS A 77 12.33 -10.12 -5.72
N CYS A 78 11.30 -9.27 -5.71
CA CYS A 78 11.06 -8.30 -4.64
C CYS A 78 10.11 -8.92 -3.64
N TYR A 79 10.57 -9.06 -2.39
CA TYR A 79 9.79 -9.66 -1.32
C TYR A 79 9.39 -8.63 -0.30
N ALA A 80 8.26 -8.85 0.33
CA ALA A 80 7.85 -8.02 1.45
C ALA A 80 8.85 -8.19 2.60
N SER A 81 9.24 -7.08 3.23
CA SER A 81 10.10 -7.12 4.40
C SER A 81 9.38 -7.76 5.58
N LYS A 82 10.14 -8.07 6.65
CA LYS A 82 9.54 -8.63 7.86
C LYS A 82 8.46 -7.71 8.44
N VAL A 83 8.72 -6.41 8.47
CA VAL A 83 7.76 -5.42 8.99
C VAL A 83 6.52 -5.35 8.11
N GLN A 84 6.70 -5.37 6.79
CA GLN A 84 5.58 -5.40 5.83
C GLN A 84 4.72 -6.64 6.02
N LYS A 85 5.34 -7.82 6.18
CA LYS A 85 4.62 -9.07 6.41
C LYS A 85 3.83 -9.02 7.72
N GLN A 86 4.38 -8.43 8.76
CA GLN A 86 3.68 -8.27 10.03
C GLN A 86 2.41 -7.42 9.87
N TRP A 87 2.51 -6.31 9.10
CA TRP A 87 1.33 -5.50 8.79
C TRP A 87 0.26 -6.29 8.05
N LEU A 88 0.66 -7.03 7.01
CA LEU A 88 -0.29 -7.83 6.23
C LEU A 88 -0.98 -8.87 7.11
N ASN A 89 -0.22 -9.57 7.96
CA ASN A 89 -0.79 -10.57 8.84
C ASN A 89 -1.77 -9.96 9.85
N ASP A 90 -1.41 -8.82 10.45
CA ASP A 90 -2.25 -8.15 11.43
C ASP A 90 -3.55 -7.64 10.80
N LEU A 91 -3.48 -7.08 9.60
CA LEU A 91 -4.66 -6.60 8.89
C LEU A 91 -5.60 -7.76 8.56
N ASN A 92 -5.05 -8.87 8.06
CA ASN A 92 -5.86 -10.06 7.77
C ASN A 92 -6.52 -10.60 9.04
N ALA A 93 -5.83 -10.58 10.17
CA ALA A 93 -6.38 -11.04 11.43
C ALA A 93 -7.52 -10.15 11.94
N ARG A 94 -7.58 -8.90 11.48
CA ARG A 94 -8.60 -7.91 11.92
C ARG A 94 -9.75 -7.73 10.93
N GLY A 95 -9.85 -8.61 9.95
CA GLY A 95 -11.00 -8.61 9.04
C GLY A 95 -10.79 -7.86 7.74
N TYR A 96 -9.58 -7.39 7.45
CA TYR A 96 -9.25 -6.81 6.15
C TYR A 96 -8.65 -7.87 5.24
N LYS A 97 -8.66 -7.63 3.94
CA LYS A 97 -7.89 -8.42 3.00
C LYS A 97 -6.58 -7.68 2.75
N ALA A 98 -5.44 -8.31 2.97
CA ALA A 98 -4.14 -7.67 2.79
C ALA A 98 -3.19 -8.60 2.03
N GLU A 99 -2.63 -8.11 0.93
CA GLU A 99 -1.82 -8.93 0.01
C GLU A 99 -0.67 -8.12 -0.58
N VAL A 100 0.33 -8.83 -1.05
CA VAL A 100 1.40 -8.30 -1.88
C VAL A 100 0.94 -8.20 -3.33
#